data_2935e6d006502b1775349239dc17bda8
#
_entry.id   2935e6d006502b1775349239dc17bda8
#
_cell.length_a   1.000
_cell.length_b   1.000
_cell.length_c   1.000
_cell.angle_alpha   90.00
_cell.angle_beta   90.00
_cell.angle_gamma   90.00
#
_symmetry.space_group_name_H-M   'P 1'
#
loop_
_entity.id
_entity.type
_entity.pdbx_description
1 polymer ?
#
loop_
_entity_poly.entity_id
_entity_poly.type
_entity_poly.pdbx_seq_one_letter_code
_entity_poly.pdbx_strand_id
1 'polypeptide(L)'
;MTSTLKNSVVITGANGFVGNALFNHLLQNPQYDVLAVARNISQLPINNAIQIPDLSTETNWDPIFNEKVDTIIHCAAKVHVMNDTSMDPLTEFRKVNVDGTFKLAQEAIKNGVRRFIFISSIKVNGEETALGKPFKSTDLPHPSDPYGISKHEAEQALLQLAQDTGLEVVIIRPVLVYGPNVKGNFNSLLKLSSSKIPLPFGSIKNARSMVYIDNLVHFITHCIQCDAAKNEILLIADDHALSLPQLIKTMRQAQGKSPLILPFPTFIFKLLSMIFNKKTVINRLLGNLQVDTVSEQQKLDWKPLYTIEQGIKYTVQNYVQRKS
;
A
#
# COMPACT_ATOMS: atom_id res chain seq x y z
N MET A 1 30.80 -23.93 -11.35
CA MET A 1 29.88 -22.78 -11.18
C MET A 1 28.66 -23.29 -10.44
N THR A 2 28.59 -23.06 -9.14
CA THR A 2 27.40 -23.41 -8.35
C THR A 2 26.28 -22.49 -8.79
N SER A 3 25.29 -23.04 -9.48
CA SER A 3 24.02 -22.37 -9.76
C SER A 3 23.40 -22.01 -8.41
N THR A 4 23.53 -20.76 -7.98
CA THR A 4 22.75 -20.25 -6.85
C THR A 4 21.28 -20.37 -7.24
N LEU A 5 20.55 -21.25 -6.55
CA LEU A 5 19.11 -21.42 -6.74
C LEU A 5 18.46 -20.02 -6.55
N LYS A 6 17.83 -19.51 -7.60
CA LYS A 6 17.09 -18.26 -7.51
C LYS A 6 15.85 -18.45 -6.64
N ASN A 7 15.48 -17.43 -5.87
CA ASN A 7 14.22 -17.44 -5.14
C ASN A 7 13.08 -17.18 -6.12
N SER A 8 12.20 -18.15 -6.30
CA SER A 8 11.03 -17.99 -7.16
C SER A 8 9.93 -17.23 -6.42
N VAL A 9 9.51 -16.12 -7.00
CA VAL A 9 8.54 -15.17 -6.40
C VAL A 9 7.39 -14.93 -7.36
N VAL A 10 6.17 -15.18 -6.90
CA VAL A 10 4.94 -14.83 -7.61
C VAL A 10 4.35 -13.54 -7.04
N ILE A 11 4.03 -12.57 -7.89
CA ILE A 11 3.41 -11.30 -7.50
C ILE A 11 2.03 -11.19 -8.11
N THR A 12 0.97 -11.24 -7.30
CA THR A 12 -0.38 -10.96 -7.79
C THR A 12 -0.69 -9.48 -7.75
N GLY A 13 -1.56 -9.02 -8.67
CA GLY A 13 -1.83 -7.59 -8.79
C GLY A 13 -0.66 -6.80 -9.37
N ALA A 14 0.19 -7.45 -10.15
CA ALA A 14 1.43 -6.90 -10.72
C ALA A 14 1.22 -5.70 -11.67
N ASN A 15 0.00 -5.42 -12.13
CA ASN A 15 -0.35 -4.20 -12.88
C ASN A 15 -0.87 -3.06 -11.99
N GLY A 16 -0.99 -3.29 -10.66
CA GLY A 16 -1.34 -2.27 -9.68
C GLY A 16 -0.16 -1.36 -9.31
N PHE A 17 -0.42 -0.31 -8.52
CA PHE A 17 0.61 0.67 -8.15
C PHE A 17 1.79 0.05 -7.38
N VAL A 18 1.49 -0.73 -6.34
CA VAL A 18 2.52 -1.42 -5.54
C VAL A 18 3.09 -2.62 -6.29
N GLY A 19 2.22 -3.49 -6.82
CA GLY A 19 2.66 -4.72 -7.49
C GLY A 19 3.55 -4.45 -8.71
N ASN A 20 3.27 -3.39 -9.50
CA ASN A 20 4.10 -3.03 -10.65
C ASN A 20 5.48 -2.51 -10.24
N ALA A 21 5.54 -1.66 -9.21
CA ALA A 21 6.81 -1.17 -8.70
C ALA A 21 7.68 -2.32 -8.15
N LEU A 22 7.06 -3.23 -7.38
CA LEU A 22 7.72 -4.40 -6.82
C LEU A 22 8.20 -5.36 -7.93
N PHE A 23 7.36 -5.65 -8.92
CA PHE A 23 7.70 -6.52 -10.03
C PHE A 23 8.92 -5.99 -10.79
N ASN A 24 8.92 -4.71 -11.16
CA ASN A 24 10.04 -4.09 -11.86
C ASN A 24 11.34 -4.08 -11.01
N HIS A 25 11.21 -3.90 -9.71
CA HIS A 25 12.36 -3.92 -8.80
C HIS A 25 12.97 -5.33 -8.71
N LEU A 26 12.15 -6.35 -8.49
CA LEU A 26 12.64 -7.73 -8.35
C LEU A 26 13.14 -8.30 -9.68
N LEU A 27 12.53 -7.95 -10.81
CA LEU A 27 12.96 -8.39 -12.14
C LEU A 27 14.39 -7.96 -12.49
N GLN A 28 14.85 -6.83 -11.93
CA GLN A 28 16.22 -6.33 -12.12
C GLN A 28 17.23 -7.02 -11.19
N ASN A 29 16.78 -7.76 -10.21
CA ASN A 29 17.65 -8.44 -9.25
C ASN A 29 17.85 -9.91 -9.64
N PRO A 30 19.06 -10.34 -10.03
CA PRO A 30 19.33 -11.70 -10.51
C PRO A 30 19.12 -12.82 -9.46
N GLN A 31 18.93 -12.46 -8.20
CA GLN A 31 18.65 -13.40 -7.11
C GLN A 31 17.21 -13.94 -7.16
N TYR A 32 16.33 -13.28 -7.89
CA TYR A 32 14.92 -13.65 -7.99
C TYR A 32 14.55 -14.15 -9.38
N ASP A 33 13.68 -15.14 -9.42
CA ASP A 33 12.89 -15.51 -10.57
C ASP A 33 11.46 -15.04 -10.31
N VAL A 34 10.96 -14.11 -11.13
CA VAL A 34 9.75 -13.35 -10.79
C VAL A 34 8.66 -13.59 -11.81
N LEU A 35 7.50 -14.03 -11.34
CA LEU A 35 6.30 -14.22 -12.14
C LEU A 35 5.22 -13.22 -11.72
N ALA A 36 4.78 -12.41 -12.67
CA ALA A 36 3.68 -11.46 -12.49
C ALA A 36 2.33 -12.13 -12.75
N VAL A 37 1.33 -11.87 -11.91
CA VAL A 37 -0.04 -12.33 -12.11
C VAL A 37 -0.98 -11.14 -12.07
N ALA A 38 -1.77 -10.95 -13.14
CA ALA A 38 -2.70 -9.82 -13.25
C ALA A 38 -3.89 -10.14 -14.18
N ARG A 39 -4.96 -9.38 -14.07
CA ARG A 39 -6.13 -9.45 -14.98
C ARG A 39 -5.82 -8.90 -16.38
N ASN A 40 -4.90 -7.98 -16.47
CA ASN A 40 -4.42 -7.43 -17.73
C ASN A 40 -2.88 -7.40 -17.71
N ILE A 41 -2.27 -8.11 -18.62
CA ILE A 41 -0.81 -8.26 -18.73
C ILE A 41 -0.19 -7.47 -19.88
N SER A 42 -0.97 -6.64 -20.59
CA SER A 42 -0.53 -5.92 -21.80
C SER A 42 0.70 -5.02 -21.59
N GLN A 43 0.98 -4.61 -20.37
CA GLN A 43 2.12 -3.76 -20.01
C GLN A 43 3.21 -4.54 -19.25
N LEU A 44 3.11 -5.86 -19.16
CA LEU A 44 4.07 -6.74 -18.50
C LEU A 44 4.85 -7.56 -19.53
N PRO A 45 6.10 -7.95 -19.25
CA PRO A 45 6.85 -8.85 -20.13
C PRO A 45 6.11 -10.21 -20.22
N ILE A 46 5.80 -10.64 -21.44
CA ILE A 46 4.96 -11.81 -21.69
C ILE A 46 5.54 -13.12 -21.10
N ASN A 47 6.87 -13.23 -21.07
CA ASN A 47 7.56 -14.42 -20.56
C ASN A 47 7.54 -14.51 -19.03
N ASN A 48 7.19 -13.43 -18.35
CA ASN A 48 7.17 -13.33 -16.89
C ASN A 48 5.77 -12.97 -16.36
N ALA A 49 4.72 -13.23 -17.15
CA ALA A 49 3.37 -12.81 -16.76
C ALA A 49 2.32 -13.87 -17.09
N ILE A 50 1.43 -14.09 -16.15
CA ILE A 50 0.25 -14.95 -16.30
C ILE A 50 -1.00 -14.08 -16.14
N GLN A 51 -1.91 -14.23 -17.08
CA GLN A 51 -3.22 -13.58 -17.00
C GLN A 51 -4.22 -14.47 -16.27
N ILE A 52 -4.92 -13.90 -15.31
CA ILE A 52 -6.08 -14.51 -14.65
C ILE A 52 -7.33 -13.68 -14.95
N PRO A 53 -8.52 -14.30 -15.08
CA PRO A 53 -9.75 -13.54 -15.39
C PRO A 53 -10.18 -12.66 -14.23
N ASP A 54 -10.08 -13.17 -13.02
CA ASP A 54 -10.48 -12.50 -11.78
C ASP A 54 -9.69 -13.01 -10.58
N LEU A 55 -10.06 -12.56 -9.38
CA LEU A 55 -9.61 -13.09 -8.11
C LEU A 55 -10.85 -13.56 -7.33
N SER A 56 -11.10 -14.88 -7.38
CA SER A 56 -12.27 -15.52 -6.78
C SER A 56 -11.93 -16.94 -6.32
N THR A 57 -12.91 -17.65 -5.76
CA THR A 57 -12.79 -19.06 -5.39
C THR A 57 -12.64 -19.97 -6.60
N GLU A 58 -13.10 -19.54 -7.78
CA GLU A 58 -13.06 -20.29 -9.04
C GLU A 58 -11.80 -20.05 -9.86
N THR A 59 -10.91 -19.14 -9.38
CA THR A 59 -9.65 -18.84 -10.10
C THR A 59 -8.78 -20.10 -10.17
N ASN A 60 -8.41 -20.52 -11.39
CA ASN A 60 -7.43 -21.56 -11.61
C ASN A 60 -6.01 -21.03 -11.37
N TRP A 61 -5.36 -21.54 -10.36
CA TRP A 61 -4.00 -21.16 -9.97
C TRP A 61 -2.92 -22.13 -10.48
N ASP A 62 -3.28 -23.28 -11.09
CA ASP A 62 -2.30 -24.27 -11.58
C ASP A 62 -1.19 -23.64 -12.44
N PRO A 63 -1.47 -22.67 -13.34
CA PRO A 63 -0.43 -22.12 -14.21
C PRO A 63 0.74 -21.46 -13.46
N ILE A 64 0.51 -20.95 -12.23
CA ILE A 64 1.59 -20.32 -11.46
C ILE A 64 2.51 -21.34 -10.77
N PHE A 65 2.09 -22.60 -10.67
CA PHE A 65 2.80 -23.68 -10.00
C PHE A 65 3.45 -24.68 -10.97
N ASN A 66 3.56 -24.34 -12.27
CA ASN A 66 4.31 -25.14 -13.24
C ASN A 66 5.79 -25.31 -12.87
N GLU A 67 6.31 -24.35 -12.11
CA GLU A 67 7.63 -24.40 -11.49
C GLU A 67 7.51 -24.24 -9.97
N LYS A 68 8.56 -24.60 -9.24
CA LYS A 68 8.58 -24.45 -7.79
C LYS A 68 8.52 -22.99 -7.39
N VAL A 69 7.50 -22.59 -6.65
CA VAL A 69 7.33 -21.25 -6.08
C VAL A 69 7.76 -21.25 -4.61
N ASP A 70 8.67 -20.35 -4.24
CA ASP A 70 9.10 -20.19 -2.85
C ASP A 70 8.22 -19.19 -2.09
N THR A 71 7.92 -18.07 -2.72
CA THR A 71 7.20 -16.97 -2.06
C THR A 71 6.10 -16.40 -2.95
N ILE A 72 4.92 -16.17 -2.39
CA ILE A 72 3.84 -15.41 -3.03
C ILE A 72 3.72 -14.05 -2.34
N ILE A 73 3.71 -12.96 -3.14
CA ILE A 73 3.44 -11.61 -2.67
C ILE A 73 2.09 -11.17 -3.23
N HIS A 74 1.09 -11.11 -2.36
CA HIS A 74 -0.29 -10.85 -2.75
C HIS A 74 -0.62 -9.37 -2.65
N CYS A 75 -0.46 -8.65 -3.77
CA CYS A 75 -0.82 -7.23 -3.92
C CYS A 75 -2.21 -7.03 -4.54
N ALA A 76 -2.81 -8.08 -5.09
CA ALA A 76 -4.14 -7.99 -5.71
C ALA A 76 -5.22 -7.73 -4.64
N ALA A 77 -6.09 -6.79 -4.91
CA ALA A 77 -7.27 -6.52 -4.09
C ALA A 77 -8.32 -5.74 -4.90
N LYS A 78 -9.60 -5.92 -4.56
CA LYS A 78 -10.62 -4.93 -4.87
C LYS A 78 -10.39 -3.75 -3.92
N VAL A 79 -10.13 -2.57 -4.48
CA VAL A 79 -9.97 -1.33 -3.73
C VAL A 79 -11.20 -0.46 -3.89
N HIS A 80 -11.38 0.53 -3.01
CA HIS A 80 -12.52 1.42 -3.06
C HIS A 80 -12.64 2.11 -4.42
N VAL A 81 -13.75 1.88 -5.13
CA VAL A 81 -14.13 2.62 -6.33
C VAL A 81 -15.04 3.76 -5.90
N MET A 82 -14.69 5.01 -6.28
CA MET A 82 -15.43 6.22 -5.82
C MET A 82 -16.92 6.24 -6.19
N ASN A 83 -17.38 5.38 -7.09
CA ASN A 83 -18.77 5.21 -7.51
C ASN A 83 -19.16 3.72 -7.46
N ASP A 84 -18.95 3.07 -6.32
CA ASP A 84 -19.48 1.72 -6.13
C ASP A 84 -21.01 1.79 -6.01
N THR A 85 -21.70 1.29 -7.01
CA THR A 85 -23.18 1.25 -7.09
C THR A 85 -23.73 -0.08 -6.57
N SER A 86 -22.89 -0.94 -5.98
CA SER A 86 -23.35 -2.22 -5.45
C SER A 86 -24.27 -2.01 -4.25
N MET A 87 -25.35 -2.81 -4.18
CA MET A 87 -26.30 -2.77 -3.05
C MET A 87 -25.67 -3.30 -1.74
N ASP A 88 -24.64 -4.15 -1.84
CA ASP A 88 -23.87 -4.67 -0.71
C ASP A 88 -22.35 -4.63 -1.02
N PRO A 89 -21.69 -3.49 -0.78
CA PRO A 89 -20.27 -3.34 -1.03
C PRO A 89 -19.42 -4.33 -0.23
N LEU A 90 -19.80 -4.66 1.01
CA LEU A 90 -19.01 -5.55 1.86
C LEU A 90 -18.93 -6.97 1.28
N THR A 91 -20.03 -7.53 0.83
CA THR A 91 -20.05 -8.84 0.17
C THR A 91 -19.16 -8.86 -1.07
N GLU A 92 -19.20 -7.78 -1.87
CA GLU A 92 -18.31 -7.68 -3.03
C GLU A 92 -16.81 -7.57 -2.68
N PHE A 93 -16.48 -6.91 -1.59
CA PHE A 93 -15.12 -6.88 -1.10
C PHE A 93 -14.67 -8.26 -0.55
N ARG A 94 -15.56 -8.96 0.17
CA ARG A 94 -15.28 -10.29 0.71
C ARG A 94 -14.98 -11.31 -0.37
N LYS A 95 -15.78 -11.39 -1.44
CA LYS A 95 -15.53 -12.30 -2.57
C LYS A 95 -14.10 -12.23 -3.10
N VAL A 96 -13.57 -11.00 -3.25
CA VAL A 96 -12.26 -10.79 -3.84
C VAL A 96 -11.16 -10.81 -2.76
N ASN A 97 -11.33 -10.02 -1.70
CA ASN A 97 -10.25 -9.78 -0.75
C ASN A 97 -10.14 -10.87 0.32
N VAL A 98 -11.21 -11.60 0.61
CA VAL A 98 -11.21 -12.70 1.59
C VAL A 98 -11.18 -14.03 0.86
N ASP A 99 -12.25 -14.37 0.14
CA ASP A 99 -12.42 -15.70 -0.44
C ASP A 99 -11.36 -16.00 -1.51
N GLY A 100 -11.09 -15.02 -2.40
CA GLY A 100 -10.05 -15.15 -3.42
C GLY A 100 -8.63 -15.23 -2.83
N THR A 101 -8.35 -14.46 -1.76
CA THR A 101 -7.06 -14.52 -1.05
C THR A 101 -6.89 -15.88 -0.35
N PHE A 102 -7.92 -16.34 0.35
CA PHE A 102 -7.92 -17.62 1.05
C PHE A 102 -7.70 -18.79 0.08
N LYS A 103 -8.42 -18.78 -1.06
CA LYS A 103 -8.23 -19.77 -2.12
C LYS A 103 -6.79 -19.83 -2.62
N LEU A 104 -6.18 -18.67 -2.91
CA LEU A 104 -4.77 -18.62 -3.32
C LEU A 104 -3.83 -19.17 -2.25
N ALA A 105 -4.06 -18.85 -0.97
CA ALA A 105 -3.24 -19.35 0.12
C ALA A 105 -3.36 -20.87 0.29
N GLN A 106 -4.55 -21.44 0.10
CA GLN A 106 -4.75 -22.90 0.09
C GLN A 106 -3.98 -23.57 -1.05
N GLU A 107 -4.02 -23.00 -2.26
CA GLU A 107 -3.25 -23.54 -3.39
C GLU A 107 -1.73 -23.38 -3.15
N ALA A 108 -1.29 -22.29 -2.52
CA ALA A 108 0.09 -22.12 -2.10
C ALA A 108 0.57 -23.25 -1.16
N ILE A 109 -0.23 -23.61 -0.16
CA ILE A 109 0.06 -24.70 0.77
C ILE A 109 0.18 -26.03 0.04
N LYS A 110 -0.78 -26.36 -0.83
CA LYS A 110 -0.78 -27.62 -1.62
C LYS A 110 0.47 -27.77 -2.47
N ASN A 111 1.01 -26.65 -2.97
CA ASN A 111 2.18 -26.62 -3.84
C ASN A 111 3.50 -26.35 -3.09
N GLY A 112 3.49 -26.40 -1.76
CA GLY A 112 4.70 -26.30 -0.93
C GLY A 112 5.35 -24.92 -0.92
N VAL A 113 4.58 -23.85 -1.12
CA VAL A 113 5.06 -22.47 -0.97
C VAL A 113 5.47 -22.25 0.49
N ARG A 114 6.67 -21.70 0.69
CA ARG A 114 7.18 -21.45 2.03
C ARG A 114 6.55 -20.20 2.66
N ARG A 115 6.46 -19.09 1.90
CA ARG A 115 6.07 -17.80 2.45
C ARG A 115 4.96 -17.10 1.63
N PHE A 116 4.00 -16.56 2.33
CA PHE A 116 2.90 -15.76 1.78
C PHE A 116 2.91 -14.34 2.37
N ILE A 117 3.29 -13.35 1.57
CA ILE A 117 3.32 -11.93 1.98
C ILE A 117 2.03 -11.26 1.51
N PHE A 118 1.22 -10.81 2.45
CA PHE A 118 -0.07 -10.17 2.19
C PHE A 118 0.02 -8.66 2.35
N ILE A 119 -0.27 -7.92 1.28
CA ILE A 119 -0.36 -6.46 1.35
C ILE A 119 -1.75 -6.08 1.82
N SER A 120 -1.83 -5.75 3.10
CA SER A 120 -3.03 -5.28 3.78
C SER A 120 -3.16 -3.74 3.74
N SER A 121 -3.63 -3.12 4.78
CA SER A 121 -3.81 -1.66 4.87
C SER A 121 -3.86 -1.20 6.32
N ILE A 122 -3.38 0.01 6.58
CA ILE A 122 -3.56 0.68 7.88
C ILE A 122 -5.05 0.87 8.25
N LYS A 123 -5.97 0.78 7.30
CA LYS A 123 -7.41 0.84 7.54
C LYS A 123 -7.94 -0.28 8.43
N VAL A 124 -7.17 -1.35 8.60
CA VAL A 124 -7.45 -2.39 9.58
C VAL A 124 -7.33 -1.85 11.01
N ASN A 125 -6.34 -1.00 11.28
CA ASN A 125 -6.20 -0.33 12.57
C ASN A 125 -7.27 0.75 12.78
N GLY A 126 -7.63 1.48 11.71
CA GLY A 126 -8.63 2.54 11.74
C GLY A 126 -8.38 3.63 10.70
N GLU A 127 -9.23 4.65 10.65
CA GLU A 127 -9.13 5.74 9.69
C GLU A 127 -8.47 7.00 10.24
N GLU A 128 -8.47 7.19 11.55
CA GLU A 128 -7.98 8.38 12.23
C GLU A 128 -7.28 8.03 13.55
N THR A 129 -6.27 8.84 13.91
CA THR A 129 -5.62 8.78 15.21
C THR A 129 -5.82 10.11 15.95
N ALA A 130 -5.76 10.10 17.27
CA ALA A 130 -5.54 11.34 17.99
C ALA A 130 -4.11 11.85 17.73
N LEU A 131 -3.91 13.16 17.73
CA LEU A 131 -2.59 13.74 17.53
C LEU A 131 -1.62 13.24 18.63
N GLY A 132 -0.47 12.73 18.24
CA GLY A 132 0.53 12.18 19.15
C GLY A 132 0.19 10.80 19.75
N LYS A 133 -0.87 10.15 19.26
CA LYS A 133 -1.21 8.76 19.61
C LYS A 133 -1.19 7.90 18.34
N PRO A 134 -0.01 7.51 17.84
CA PRO A 134 0.12 6.72 16.63
C PRO A 134 -0.43 5.32 16.82
N PHE A 135 -0.95 4.70 15.75
CA PHE A 135 -1.25 3.27 15.73
C PHE A 135 0.03 2.44 15.83
N LYS A 136 -0.09 1.30 16.50
CA LYS A 136 0.92 0.23 16.58
C LYS A 136 0.40 -1.04 15.94
N SER A 137 1.29 -1.93 15.52
CA SER A 137 0.90 -3.24 14.98
C SER A 137 0.15 -4.11 15.99
N THR A 138 0.40 -3.88 17.27
CA THR A 138 -0.23 -4.58 18.40
C THR A 138 -1.58 -4.03 18.80
N ASP A 139 -2.03 -2.91 18.25
CA ASP A 139 -3.33 -2.34 18.57
C ASP A 139 -4.47 -3.24 18.05
N LEU A 140 -5.55 -3.30 18.80
CA LEU A 140 -6.75 -4.02 18.37
C LEU A 140 -7.28 -3.42 17.07
N PRO A 141 -7.58 -4.25 16.06
CA PRO A 141 -8.17 -3.79 14.81
C PRO A 141 -9.52 -3.10 15.03
N HIS A 142 -9.72 -1.98 14.33
CA HIS A 142 -10.97 -1.23 14.36
C HIS A 142 -11.33 -0.71 12.94
N PRO A 143 -11.48 -1.60 11.95
CA PRO A 143 -11.83 -1.20 10.59
C PRO A 143 -13.26 -0.64 10.54
N SER A 144 -13.45 0.49 9.85
CA SER A 144 -14.74 1.20 9.78
C SER A 144 -15.38 1.21 8.40
N ASP A 145 -14.64 0.83 7.35
CA ASP A 145 -15.19 0.75 6.00
C ASP A 145 -15.16 -0.69 5.45
N PRO A 146 -15.99 -1.04 4.44
CA PRO A 146 -16.04 -2.39 3.87
C PRO A 146 -14.69 -2.92 3.37
N TYR A 147 -13.83 -2.04 2.85
CA TYR A 147 -12.49 -2.42 2.43
C TYR A 147 -11.61 -2.81 3.63
N GLY A 148 -11.56 -1.98 4.67
CA GLY A 148 -10.81 -2.26 5.89
C GLY A 148 -11.28 -3.54 6.58
N ILE A 149 -12.61 -3.76 6.65
CA ILE A 149 -13.21 -4.98 7.20
C ILE A 149 -12.75 -6.20 6.40
N SER A 150 -12.86 -6.17 5.07
CA SER A 150 -12.44 -7.30 4.22
C SER A 150 -10.95 -7.61 4.32
N LYS A 151 -10.10 -6.58 4.46
CA LYS A 151 -8.65 -6.79 4.68
C LYS A 151 -8.38 -7.45 6.03
N HIS A 152 -9.07 -7.02 7.09
CA HIS A 152 -8.96 -7.63 8.41
C HIS A 152 -9.41 -9.09 8.42
N GLU A 153 -10.56 -9.41 7.81
CA GLU A 153 -11.05 -10.78 7.69
C GLU A 153 -10.06 -11.68 6.93
N ALA A 154 -9.43 -11.16 5.85
CA ALA A 154 -8.40 -11.88 5.13
C ALA A 154 -7.14 -12.12 5.99
N GLU A 155 -6.70 -11.12 6.78
CA GLU A 155 -5.60 -11.29 7.72
C GLU A 155 -5.87 -12.42 8.72
N GLN A 156 -7.06 -12.45 9.31
CA GLN A 156 -7.45 -13.49 10.27
C GLN A 156 -7.44 -14.88 9.64
N ALA A 157 -8.01 -15.01 8.43
CA ALA A 157 -8.02 -16.27 7.70
C ALA A 157 -6.60 -16.78 7.37
N LEU A 158 -5.71 -15.88 6.96
CA LEU A 158 -4.31 -16.21 6.66
C LEU A 158 -3.52 -16.60 7.90
N LEU A 159 -3.71 -15.89 9.02
CA LEU A 159 -3.03 -16.23 10.29
C LEU A 159 -3.51 -17.58 10.84
N GLN A 160 -4.79 -17.90 10.69
CA GLN A 160 -5.30 -19.23 11.05
C GLN A 160 -4.66 -20.31 10.18
N LEU A 161 -4.59 -20.12 8.85
CA LEU A 161 -3.89 -21.05 7.97
C LEU A 161 -2.42 -21.23 8.35
N ALA A 162 -1.72 -20.15 8.74
CA ALA A 162 -0.33 -20.24 9.17
C ALA A 162 -0.17 -21.15 10.40
N GLN A 163 -1.09 -21.06 11.36
CA GLN A 163 -1.09 -21.92 12.57
C GLN A 163 -1.35 -23.40 12.23
N ASP A 164 -2.26 -23.66 11.28
CA ASP A 164 -2.73 -24.99 10.96
C ASP A 164 -1.78 -25.75 10.02
N THR A 165 -0.95 -25.05 9.23
CA THR A 165 -0.22 -25.67 8.10
C THR A 165 1.28 -25.41 8.08
N GLY A 166 1.77 -24.46 8.88
CA GLY A 166 3.16 -24.03 8.86
C GLY A 166 3.54 -23.09 7.69
N LEU A 167 2.59 -22.64 6.86
CA LEU A 167 2.81 -21.56 5.90
C LEU A 167 3.30 -20.31 6.64
N GLU A 168 4.42 -19.74 6.22
CA GLU A 168 4.90 -18.49 6.79
C GLU A 168 4.10 -17.31 6.24
N VAL A 169 3.26 -16.70 7.04
CA VAL A 169 2.46 -15.54 6.64
C VAL A 169 3.10 -14.26 7.14
N VAL A 170 3.26 -13.28 6.24
CA VAL A 170 3.71 -11.92 6.58
C VAL A 170 2.62 -10.94 6.18
N ILE A 171 2.08 -10.20 7.12
CA ILE A 171 1.04 -9.20 6.87
C ILE A 171 1.66 -7.82 6.95
N ILE A 172 1.59 -7.07 5.85
CA ILE A 172 2.10 -5.70 5.79
C ILE A 172 0.92 -4.74 5.68
N ARG A 173 0.79 -3.81 6.62
CA ARG A 173 -0.22 -2.74 6.64
C ARG A 173 0.42 -1.40 6.27
N PRO A 174 0.51 -1.05 4.98
CA PRO A 174 1.03 0.24 4.58
C PRO A 174 0.03 1.36 4.93
N VAL A 175 0.57 2.53 5.25
CA VAL A 175 -0.16 3.80 5.27
C VAL A 175 -0.40 4.29 3.83
N LEU A 176 -0.76 5.56 3.62
CA LEU A 176 -0.91 6.12 2.28
C LEU A 176 0.38 5.98 1.48
N VAL A 177 0.35 5.15 0.44
CA VAL A 177 1.49 4.94 -0.47
C VAL A 177 1.52 6.06 -1.51
N TYR A 178 2.68 6.68 -1.70
CA TYR A 178 2.89 7.71 -2.72
C TYR A 178 4.18 7.46 -3.51
N GLY A 179 4.30 8.10 -4.67
CA GLY A 179 5.46 7.92 -5.55
C GLY A 179 5.16 8.32 -7.00
N PRO A 180 6.08 8.09 -7.94
CA PRO A 180 5.87 8.27 -9.36
C PRO A 180 4.58 7.57 -9.82
N ASN A 181 3.79 8.24 -10.67
CA ASN A 181 2.52 7.72 -11.20
C ASN A 181 1.38 7.52 -10.19
N VAL A 182 1.51 8.03 -8.97
CA VAL A 182 0.44 7.96 -7.96
C VAL A 182 -0.86 8.57 -8.48
N LYS A 183 -1.98 7.90 -8.18
CA LYS A 183 -3.35 8.31 -8.57
C LYS A 183 -4.11 8.87 -7.36
N GLY A 184 -5.39 9.21 -7.55
CA GLY A 184 -6.30 9.59 -6.47
C GLY A 184 -5.93 10.89 -5.76
N ASN A 185 -6.13 10.91 -4.43
CA ASN A 185 -6.02 12.13 -3.62
C ASN A 185 -4.62 12.75 -3.62
N PHE A 186 -3.56 11.94 -3.63
CA PHE A 186 -2.20 12.47 -3.67
C PHE A 186 -1.91 13.20 -5.00
N ASN A 187 -2.37 12.63 -6.13
CA ASN A 187 -2.28 13.31 -7.42
C ASN A 187 -3.09 14.63 -7.45
N SER A 188 -4.23 14.68 -6.77
CA SER A 188 -5.00 15.92 -6.62
C SER A 188 -4.24 16.97 -5.82
N LEU A 189 -3.50 16.57 -4.78
CA LEU A 189 -2.61 17.48 -4.04
C LEU A 189 -1.43 17.95 -4.89
N LEU A 190 -0.83 17.09 -5.73
CA LEU A 190 0.19 17.49 -6.70
C LEU A 190 -0.33 18.56 -7.67
N LYS A 191 -1.54 18.35 -8.22
CA LYS A 191 -2.19 19.36 -9.10
C LYS A 191 -2.41 20.68 -8.36
N LEU A 192 -2.92 20.61 -7.13
CA LEU A 192 -3.18 21.79 -6.29
C LEU A 192 -1.90 22.54 -5.94
N SER A 193 -0.85 21.81 -5.56
CA SER A 193 0.47 22.40 -5.26
C SER A 193 1.10 23.07 -6.49
N SER A 194 0.71 22.64 -7.69
CA SER A 194 1.19 23.22 -8.95
C SER A 194 0.52 24.56 -9.29
N SER A 195 -0.57 24.94 -8.62
CA SER A 195 -1.24 26.22 -8.85
C SER A 195 -0.37 27.40 -8.42
N LYS A 196 -0.53 28.56 -9.07
CA LYS A 196 0.16 29.82 -8.70
C LYS A 196 -0.56 30.55 -7.55
N ILE A 197 -1.76 30.10 -7.17
CA ILE A 197 -2.62 30.73 -6.17
C ILE A 197 -2.12 30.36 -4.77
N PRO A 198 -2.07 31.32 -3.82
CA PRO A 198 -1.84 31.02 -2.41
C PRO A 198 -2.89 30.03 -1.88
N LEU A 199 -2.47 29.03 -1.13
CA LEU A 199 -3.37 28.00 -0.63
C LEU A 199 -3.75 28.27 0.84
N PRO A 200 -5.05 28.18 1.20
CA PRO A 200 -5.54 28.59 2.51
C PRO A 200 -5.43 27.46 3.56
N PHE A 201 -4.30 26.76 3.62
CA PHE A 201 -4.13 25.60 4.50
C PHE A 201 -3.19 25.84 5.70
N GLY A 202 -2.67 27.07 5.88
CA GLY A 202 -1.61 27.34 6.85
C GLY A 202 -1.97 27.10 8.32
N SER A 203 -3.25 27.13 8.67
CA SER A 203 -3.70 26.89 10.05
C SER A 203 -3.96 25.39 10.38
N ILE A 204 -3.78 24.48 9.42
CA ILE A 204 -4.03 23.05 9.66
C ILE A 204 -2.85 22.44 10.41
N LYS A 205 -3.16 21.85 11.59
CA LYS A 205 -2.17 21.24 12.50
C LYS A 205 -2.41 19.72 12.60
N ASN A 206 -2.55 19.05 11.47
CA ASN A 206 -2.66 17.61 11.44
C ASN A 206 -1.28 16.95 11.28
N ALA A 207 -1.22 15.62 11.46
CA ALA A 207 -0.05 14.80 11.21
C ALA A 207 -0.47 13.50 10.51
N ARG A 208 0.13 13.22 9.34
CA ARG A 208 -0.17 12.03 8.56
C ARG A 208 1.11 11.30 8.17
N SER A 209 1.17 10.05 8.56
CA SER A 209 2.18 9.12 8.09
C SER A 209 1.86 8.72 6.65
N MET A 210 2.89 8.61 5.84
CA MET A 210 2.84 8.17 4.45
C MET A 210 4.03 7.26 4.19
N VAL A 211 4.03 6.51 3.10
CA VAL A 211 5.17 5.69 2.70
C VAL A 211 5.48 5.88 1.22
N TYR A 212 6.75 6.18 0.93
CA TYR A 212 7.25 6.27 -0.44
C TYR A 212 7.29 4.88 -1.07
N ILE A 213 6.90 4.78 -2.32
CA ILE A 213 6.75 3.50 -3.02
C ILE A 213 8.04 2.65 -2.97
N ASP A 214 9.22 3.25 -3.16
CA ASP A 214 10.47 2.50 -3.16
C ASP A 214 10.88 2.07 -1.75
N ASN A 215 10.50 2.81 -0.68
CA ASN A 215 10.64 2.35 0.69
C ASN A 215 9.75 1.14 0.97
N LEU A 216 8.51 1.15 0.49
CA LEU A 216 7.59 0.01 0.62
C LEU A 216 8.11 -1.21 -0.17
N VAL A 217 8.57 -1.01 -1.40
CA VAL A 217 9.15 -2.08 -2.24
C VAL A 217 10.38 -2.69 -1.57
N HIS A 218 11.28 -1.86 -1.04
CA HIS A 218 12.46 -2.32 -0.30
C HIS A 218 12.07 -3.12 0.95
N PHE A 219 11.06 -2.65 1.70
CA PHE A 219 10.55 -3.35 2.88
C PHE A 219 9.95 -4.72 2.53
N ILE A 220 9.10 -4.78 1.50
CA ILE A 220 8.52 -6.04 1.03
C ILE A 220 9.63 -7.02 0.59
N THR A 221 10.61 -6.52 -0.17
CA THR A 221 11.76 -7.33 -0.62
C THR A 221 12.57 -7.86 0.56
N HIS A 222 12.80 -7.05 1.58
CA HIS A 222 13.47 -7.48 2.81
C HIS A 222 12.69 -8.61 3.51
N CYS A 223 11.35 -8.51 3.56
CA CYS A 223 10.49 -9.52 4.17
C CYS A 223 10.47 -10.87 3.43
N ILE A 224 10.96 -10.97 2.19
CA ILE A 224 11.02 -12.26 1.45
C ILE A 224 11.90 -13.28 2.20
N GLN A 225 13.01 -12.82 2.76
CA GLN A 225 14.02 -13.70 3.39
C GLN A 225 14.20 -13.47 4.89
N CYS A 226 13.64 -12.39 5.44
CA CYS A 226 13.79 -12.06 6.86
C CYS A 226 12.99 -13.02 7.74
N ASP A 227 13.66 -13.84 8.54
CA ASP A 227 13.01 -14.79 9.44
C ASP A 227 12.20 -14.10 10.53
N ALA A 228 12.66 -12.94 10.99
CA ALA A 228 11.93 -12.15 11.99
C ALA A 228 10.59 -11.59 11.50
N ALA A 229 10.32 -11.65 10.19
CA ALA A 229 9.03 -11.23 9.61
C ALA A 229 7.97 -12.35 9.62
N LYS A 230 8.36 -13.61 9.90
CA LYS A 230 7.48 -14.77 9.88
C LYS A 230 6.32 -14.63 10.86
N ASN A 231 5.10 -14.79 10.35
CA ASN A 231 3.84 -14.73 11.09
C ASN A 231 3.61 -13.41 11.83
N GLU A 232 4.15 -12.31 11.28
CA GLU A 232 4.06 -10.98 11.86
C GLU A 232 3.07 -10.09 11.12
N ILE A 233 2.46 -9.18 11.88
CA ILE A 233 1.71 -8.03 11.36
C ILE A 233 2.61 -6.81 11.49
N LEU A 234 2.93 -6.19 10.37
CA LEU A 234 3.93 -5.13 10.26
C LEU A 234 3.31 -3.84 9.74
N LEU A 235 3.51 -2.74 10.45
CA LEU A 235 3.20 -1.41 9.94
C LEU A 235 4.39 -0.85 9.18
N ILE A 236 4.13 -0.07 8.13
CA ILE A 236 5.18 0.60 7.35
C ILE A 236 4.83 2.03 7.03
N ALA A 237 5.75 2.95 7.30
CA ALA A 237 5.71 4.37 6.96
C ALA A 237 7.13 4.89 6.72
N ASP A 238 7.24 6.07 6.12
CA ASP A 238 8.48 6.83 6.07
C ASP A 238 8.88 7.34 7.48
N ASP A 239 10.03 7.97 7.56
CA ASP A 239 10.72 8.36 8.80
C ASP A 239 9.91 9.27 9.73
N HIS A 240 9.00 10.10 9.21
CA HIS A 240 8.15 10.95 10.05
C HIS A 240 6.82 11.34 9.37
N ALA A 241 5.88 11.83 10.17
CA ALA A 241 4.58 12.30 9.68
C ALA A 241 4.65 13.77 9.29
N LEU A 242 3.94 14.16 8.23
CA LEU A 242 3.81 15.56 7.80
C LEU A 242 2.40 16.09 8.04
N SER A 243 2.30 17.39 8.35
CA SER A 243 1.04 18.12 8.23
C SER A 243 0.73 18.43 6.77
N LEU A 244 -0.54 18.70 6.46
CA LEU A 244 -0.94 19.12 5.12
C LEU A 244 -0.18 20.36 4.62
N PRO A 245 0.00 21.43 5.44
CA PRO A 245 0.83 22.58 5.06
C PRO A 245 2.28 22.20 4.74
N GLN A 246 2.91 21.34 5.57
CA GLN A 246 4.29 20.89 5.33
C GLN A 246 4.37 20.11 4.02
N LEU A 247 3.47 19.15 3.78
CA LEU A 247 3.41 18.39 2.55
C LEU A 247 3.31 19.28 1.30
N ILE A 248 2.39 20.25 1.30
CA ILE A 248 2.21 21.16 0.18
C ILE A 248 3.44 22.08 0.01
N LYS A 249 4.03 22.54 1.11
CA LYS A 249 5.27 23.34 1.08
C LYS A 249 6.40 22.54 0.41
N THR A 250 6.63 21.31 0.83
CA THR A 250 7.66 20.43 0.25
C THR A 250 7.40 20.16 -1.23
N MET A 251 6.13 19.89 -1.61
CA MET A 251 5.75 19.72 -3.03
C MET A 251 6.03 20.99 -3.87
N ARG A 252 5.74 22.18 -3.36
CA ARG A 252 6.00 23.45 -4.06
C ARG A 252 7.49 23.72 -4.20
N GLN A 253 8.26 23.51 -3.14
CA GLN A 253 9.72 23.65 -3.17
C GLN A 253 10.36 22.71 -4.21
N ALA A 254 9.90 21.46 -4.26
CA ALA A 254 10.35 20.49 -5.27
C ALA A 254 10.00 20.88 -6.72
N GLN A 255 8.99 21.78 -6.90
CA GLN A 255 8.64 22.36 -8.21
C GLN A 255 9.35 23.70 -8.50
N GLY A 256 10.26 24.15 -7.63
CA GLY A 256 10.88 25.48 -7.74
C GLY A 256 9.90 26.65 -7.53
N LYS A 257 8.80 26.41 -6.81
CA LYS A 257 7.75 27.41 -6.57
C LYS A 257 7.81 27.98 -5.17
N SER A 258 7.30 29.21 -5.01
CA SER A 258 7.14 29.80 -3.69
C SER A 258 6.22 28.95 -2.81
N PRO A 259 6.61 28.66 -1.56
CA PRO A 259 5.83 27.84 -0.62
C PRO A 259 4.70 28.62 0.05
N LEU A 260 4.08 29.58 -0.66
CA LEU A 260 3.10 30.50 -0.12
C LEU A 260 1.80 29.77 0.29
N ILE A 261 1.62 29.64 1.59
CA ILE A 261 0.44 29.03 2.23
C ILE A 261 -0.09 30.07 3.24
N LEU A 262 -1.33 30.45 3.08
CA LEU A 262 -1.96 31.44 3.95
C LEU A 262 -2.64 30.78 5.15
N PRO A 263 -2.56 31.36 6.34
CA PRO A 263 -3.37 30.94 7.47
C PRO A 263 -4.85 31.19 7.17
N PHE A 264 -5.69 30.18 7.42
CA PHE A 264 -7.11 30.28 7.20
C PHE A 264 -7.87 29.48 8.28
N PRO A 265 -8.93 30.01 8.87
CA PRO A 265 -9.63 29.36 9.96
C PRO A 265 -10.20 27.99 9.53
N THR A 266 -9.85 26.95 10.26
CA THR A 266 -10.20 25.55 9.91
C THR A 266 -11.70 25.27 9.99
N PHE A 267 -12.46 26.03 10.80
CA PHE A 267 -13.92 25.88 10.91
C PHE A 267 -14.64 26.16 9.58
N ILE A 268 -14.08 27.02 8.71
CA ILE A 268 -14.67 27.34 7.41
C ILE A 268 -14.61 26.13 6.49
N PHE A 269 -13.53 25.33 6.52
CA PHE A 269 -13.49 24.06 5.77
C PHE A 269 -14.57 23.08 6.22
N LYS A 270 -14.83 23.02 7.55
CA LYS A 270 -15.90 22.20 8.09
C LYS A 270 -17.28 22.67 7.61
N LEU A 271 -17.51 23.99 7.61
CA LEU A 271 -18.76 24.56 7.11
C LEU A 271 -18.96 24.30 5.62
N LEU A 272 -17.94 24.54 4.80
CA LEU A 272 -17.97 24.25 3.36
C LEU A 272 -18.21 22.74 3.09
N SER A 273 -17.65 21.86 3.92
CA SER A 273 -17.85 20.42 3.78
C SER A 273 -19.30 19.98 3.95
N MET A 274 -20.05 20.68 4.80
CA MET A 274 -21.48 20.44 4.98
C MET A 274 -22.29 20.93 3.76
N ILE A 275 -21.99 22.14 3.27
CA ILE A 275 -22.70 22.74 2.13
C ILE A 275 -22.49 21.92 0.85
N PHE A 276 -21.27 21.45 0.59
CA PHE A 276 -20.92 20.75 -0.65
C PHE A 276 -20.98 19.23 -0.54
N ASN A 277 -21.48 18.68 0.56
CA ASN A 277 -21.52 17.24 0.85
C ASN A 277 -20.15 16.52 0.64
N LYS A 278 -19.05 17.21 1.01
CA LYS A 278 -17.65 16.75 0.90
C LYS A 278 -17.03 16.41 2.25
N LYS A 279 -17.86 16.04 3.24
CA LYS A 279 -17.44 15.81 4.63
C LYS A 279 -16.30 14.79 4.74
N THR A 280 -16.39 13.67 4.04
CA THR A 280 -15.36 12.62 4.03
C THR A 280 -14.01 13.13 3.49
N VAL A 281 -14.02 13.93 2.43
CA VAL A 281 -12.78 14.48 1.83
C VAL A 281 -12.13 15.46 2.79
N ILE A 282 -12.91 16.36 3.38
CA ILE A 282 -12.39 17.36 4.32
C ILE A 282 -11.87 16.69 5.61
N ASN A 283 -12.59 15.69 6.14
CA ASN A 283 -12.12 14.94 7.32
C ASN A 283 -10.78 14.26 7.02
N ARG A 284 -10.62 13.64 5.86
CA ARG A 284 -9.34 13.03 5.44
C ARG A 284 -8.22 14.06 5.29
N LEU A 285 -8.52 15.27 4.87
CA LEU A 285 -7.53 16.34 4.73
C LEU A 285 -7.11 16.95 6.08
N LEU A 286 -8.06 17.08 7.02
CA LEU A 286 -7.84 17.71 8.32
C LEU A 286 -7.45 16.70 9.40
N GLY A 287 -7.81 15.41 9.25
CA GLY A 287 -7.60 14.36 10.24
C GLY A 287 -6.14 13.93 10.36
N ASN A 288 -5.82 13.38 11.52
CA ASN A 288 -4.53 12.73 11.77
C ASN A 288 -4.60 11.26 11.37
N LEU A 289 -3.49 10.70 10.94
CA LEU A 289 -3.25 9.28 10.86
C LEU A 289 -1.76 9.04 11.02
N GLN A 290 -1.34 8.68 12.20
CA GLN A 290 0.05 8.43 12.54
C GLN A 290 0.24 6.96 12.87
N VAL A 291 1.40 6.41 12.52
CA VAL A 291 1.83 5.06 12.90
C VAL A 291 3.19 5.12 13.57
N ASP A 292 3.41 4.24 14.52
CA ASP A 292 4.69 3.97 15.15
C ASP A 292 5.25 2.68 14.54
N THR A 293 6.37 2.78 13.84
CA THR A 293 7.04 1.67 13.15
C THR A 293 8.41 1.35 13.76
N VAL A 294 8.72 1.93 14.92
CA VAL A 294 10.04 1.77 15.55
C VAL A 294 10.30 0.32 15.94
N SER A 295 9.29 -0.36 16.49
CA SER A 295 9.40 -1.76 16.89
C SER A 295 9.64 -2.69 15.70
N GLU A 296 8.95 -2.47 14.57
CA GLU A 296 9.13 -3.22 13.34
C GLU A 296 10.53 -3.00 12.74
N GLN A 297 10.98 -1.75 12.69
CA GLN A 297 12.31 -1.40 12.18
C GLN A 297 13.42 -2.07 12.99
N GLN A 298 13.30 -2.05 14.32
CA GLN A 298 14.26 -2.69 15.21
C GLN A 298 14.22 -4.22 15.10
N LYS A 299 13.03 -4.81 15.10
CA LYS A 299 12.82 -6.26 15.02
C LYS A 299 13.37 -6.85 13.72
N LEU A 300 13.20 -6.12 12.60
CA LEU A 300 13.59 -6.58 11.27
C LEU A 300 14.98 -6.08 10.86
N ASP A 301 15.66 -5.29 11.68
CA ASP A 301 16.90 -4.58 11.32
C ASP A 301 16.78 -3.86 9.96
N TRP A 302 15.68 -3.13 9.79
CA TRP A 302 15.35 -2.44 8.55
C TRP A 302 15.13 -0.93 8.77
N LYS A 303 15.52 -0.13 7.77
CA LYS A 303 15.29 1.32 7.76
C LYS A 303 14.85 1.78 6.37
N PRO A 304 14.02 2.83 6.25
CA PRO A 304 13.70 3.45 4.97
C PRO A 304 14.98 3.89 4.23
N LEU A 305 15.04 3.65 2.92
CA LEU A 305 16.15 4.09 2.06
C LEU A 305 16.09 5.60 1.77
N TYR A 306 14.89 6.14 1.75
CA TYR A 306 14.63 7.53 1.39
C TYR A 306 13.87 8.23 2.50
N THR A 307 14.23 9.49 2.76
CA THR A 307 13.42 10.37 3.62
C THR A 307 12.13 10.74 2.92
N ILE A 308 11.13 11.20 3.67
CA ILE A 308 9.86 11.61 3.11
C ILE A 308 10.03 12.79 2.12
N GLU A 309 10.99 13.72 2.37
CA GLU A 309 11.30 14.83 1.47
C GLU A 309 11.88 14.35 0.15
N GLN A 310 12.78 13.36 0.18
CA GLN A 310 13.35 12.73 -1.03
C GLN A 310 12.26 12.05 -1.84
N GLY A 311 11.39 11.25 -1.21
CA GLY A 311 10.26 10.58 -1.86
C GLY A 311 9.30 11.59 -2.51
N ILE A 312 8.97 12.69 -1.82
CA ILE A 312 8.13 13.75 -2.38
C ILE A 312 8.83 14.41 -3.57
N LYS A 313 10.12 14.71 -3.46
CA LYS A 313 10.90 15.30 -4.55
C LYS A 313 10.86 14.43 -5.81
N TYR A 314 11.13 13.14 -5.72
CA TYR A 314 11.09 12.22 -6.85
C TYR A 314 9.69 12.10 -7.46
N THR A 315 8.66 12.04 -6.60
CA THR A 315 7.27 12.04 -7.04
C THR A 315 6.89 13.29 -7.83
N VAL A 316 7.31 14.46 -7.34
CA VAL A 316 7.08 15.76 -7.99
C VAL A 316 7.84 15.86 -9.31
N GLN A 317 9.10 15.45 -9.37
CA GLN A 317 9.91 15.46 -10.58
C GLN A 317 9.25 14.63 -11.68
N ASN A 318 8.82 13.41 -11.39
CA ASN A 318 8.07 12.59 -12.33
C ASN A 318 6.76 13.25 -12.81
N TYR A 319 6.02 13.87 -11.86
CA TYR A 319 4.78 14.57 -12.20
C TYR A 319 5.00 15.77 -13.14
N VAL A 320 6.09 16.54 -12.95
CA VAL A 320 6.42 17.69 -13.79
C VAL A 320 6.86 17.22 -15.20
N GLN A 321 7.74 16.22 -15.29
CA GLN A 321 8.21 15.65 -16.55
C GLN A 321 7.07 15.13 -17.45
N ARG A 322 6.00 14.59 -16.85
CA ARG A 322 4.85 14.10 -17.64
C ARG A 322 3.93 15.20 -18.15
N LYS A 323 4.11 16.43 -17.70
CA LYS A 323 3.33 17.60 -18.13
C LYS A 323 4.06 18.52 -19.10
N SER A 324 5.38 18.43 -19.16
CA SER A 324 6.22 19.03 -20.19
C SER A 324 6.17 18.21 -21.47
#